data_028493e6b558060721025b029fc8c9ab
#
_entry.id   028493e6b558060721025b029fc8c9ab
#
_cell.length_a   1.000
_cell.length_b   1.000
_cell.length_c   1.000
_cell.angle_alpha   90.00
_cell.angle_beta   90.00
_cell.angle_gamma   90.00
#
_symmetry.space_group_name_H-M   'P 1'
#
loop_
_entity.id
_entity.type
_entity.pdbx_description
1 polymer ?
#
loop_
_entity_poly.entity_id
_entity_poly.type
_entity_poly.pdbx_seq_one_letter_code
_entity_poly.pdbx_strand_id
1 'polypeptide(L)'
;DDGIALSANLVLHGYVAAEELERIPGVTHRSGVHPVIECTQNIPCNPCQDACRKGCISIGANITSLPIAVEGADCINCGMCVASCSGQAIFLVDEDCGDGTATVTLPYEFLPLPVEGTKGKGLGRDGKVICDAEVVSVKSLKAFDKTSLLTMRVPKEYAMKARFFKAV
;
A
#
# COMPACT_ATOMS: atom_id res chain seq x y z
N ASP A 1 9.96 21.49 -9.55
CA ASP A 1 9.12 20.64 -10.40
C ASP A 1 9.09 19.23 -9.82
N ASP A 2 8.23 19.03 -8.82
CA ASP A 2 8.26 17.84 -7.97
C ASP A 2 7.28 16.76 -8.44
N GLY A 3 6.83 16.86 -9.70
CA GLY A 3 5.94 15.89 -10.29
C GLY A 3 6.67 14.67 -10.82
N ILE A 4 6.08 13.49 -10.64
CA ILE A 4 6.50 12.32 -11.40
C ILE A 4 6.14 12.58 -12.84
N ALA A 5 7.12 12.49 -13.74
CA ALA A 5 6.81 12.56 -15.17
C ALA A 5 5.79 11.44 -15.47
N LEU A 6 4.62 11.84 -15.95
CA LEU A 6 3.56 10.91 -16.29
C LEU A 6 4.10 9.94 -17.36
N SER A 7 4.19 8.67 -17.00
CA SER A 7 4.52 7.63 -17.97
C SER A 7 3.32 7.37 -18.89
N ALA A 8 3.58 6.89 -20.09
CA ALA A 8 2.52 6.46 -20.99
C ALA A 8 1.60 5.41 -20.33
N ASN A 9 2.19 4.52 -19.53
CA ASN A 9 1.45 3.49 -18.81
C ASN A 9 0.47 4.08 -17.79
N LEU A 10 0.92 5.06 -17.00
CA LEU A 10 0.07 5.71 -16.00
C LEU A 10 -1.09 6.49 -16.68
N VAL A 11 -0.81 7.18 -17.79
CA VAL A 11 -1.82 7.94 -18.53
C VAL A 11 -2.85 7.02 -19.20
N LEU A 12 -2.39 5.92 -19.81
CA LEU A 12 -3.26 5.04 -20.58
C LEU A 12 -4.00 4.02 -19.72
N HIS A 13 -3.40 3.56 -18.63
CA HIS A 13 -3.91 2.43 -17.85
C HIS A 13 -4.22 2.77 -16.39
N GLY A 14 -3.79 3.94 -15.91
CA GLY A 14 -4.08 4.41 -14.55
C GLY A 14 -3.23 3.77 -13.44
N TYR A 15 -2.22 2.99 -13.77
CA TYR A 15 -1.31 2.42 -12.79
C TYR A 15 0.16 2.61 -13.20
N VAL A 16 1.04 2.63 -12.20
CA VAL A 16 2.48 2.73 -12.41
C VAL A 16 3.06 1.33 -12.64
N ALA A 17 3.86 1.17 -13.67
CA ALA A 17 4.56 -0.08 -13.92
C ALA A 17 5.60 -0.36 -12.84
N ALA A 18 5.92 -1.64 -12.59
CA ALA A 18 6.85 -2.05 -11.54
C ALA A 18 8.22 -1.38 -11.69
N GLU A 19 8.68 -1.18 -12.91
CA GLU A 19 9.97 -0.53 -13.25
C GLU A 19 10.01 0.97 -12.90
N GLU A 20 8.84 1.57 -12.69
CA GLU A 20 8.71 3.00 -12.40
C GLU A 20 8.48 3.30 -10.92
N LEU A 21 8.31 2.28 -10.08
CA LEU A 21 8.01 2.44 -8.66
C LEU A 21 9.07 3.26 -7.92
N GLU A 22 10.32 3.04 -8.21
CA GLU A 22 11.45 3.77 -7.59
C GLU A 22 11.43 5.27 -7.85
N ARG A 23 10.64 5.73 -8.81
CA ARG A 23 10.47 7.16 -9.13
C ARG A 23 9.45 7.84 -8.23
N ILE A 24 8.66 7.07 -7.49
CA ILE A 24 7.63 7.59 -6.58
C ILE A 24 8.28 7.93 -5.24
N PRO A 25 8.22 9.18 -4.76
CA PRO A 25 8.91 9.58 -3.52
C PRO A 25 8.51 8.79 -2.27
N GLY A 26 7.26 8.31 -2.23
CA GLY A 26 6.74 7.54 -1.10
C GLY A 26 7.06 6.05 -1.12
N VAL A 27 7.69 5.56 -2.19
CA VAL A 27 8.11 4.16 -2.29
C VAL A 27 9.50 4.00 -1.68
N THR A 28 9.59 3.22 -0.62
CA THR A 28 10.85 2.94 0.09
C THR A 28 10.94 1.46 0.40
N HIS A 29 12.17 1.00 0.60
CA HIS A 29 12.48 -0.36 1.04
C HIS A 29 13.08 -0.31 2.44
N ARG A 30 12.48 -1.03 3.37
CA ARG A 30 12.94 -1.08 4.77
C ARG A 30 12.78 -2.49 5.33
N SER A 31 13.56 -2.77 6.37
CA SER A 31 13.37 -3.95 7.20
C SER A 31 12.09 -3.79 8.05
N GLY A 32 11.31 -4.85 8.15
CA GLY A 32 10.05 -4.86 8.90
C GLY A 32 8.90 -4.15 8.18
N VAL A 33 7.76 -4.05 8.84
CA VAL A 33 6.56 -3.41 8.29
C VAL A 33 6.78 -1.91 8.15
N HIS A 34 6.50 -1.39 6.96
CA HIS A 34 6.62 0.04 6.67
C HIS A 34 5.57 0.47 5.63
N PRO A 35 5.21 1.76 5.61
CA PRO A 35 4.31 2.28 4.58
C PRO A 35 5.02 2.38 3.24
N VAL A 36 4.38 1.86 2.20
CA VAL A 36 4.74 2.06 0.80
C VAL A 36 3.66 2.93 0.19
N ILE A 37 4.02 4.15 -0.20
CA ILE A 37 3.07 5.17 -0.64
C ILE A 37 3.21 5.35 -2.15
N GLU A 38 2.27 4.82 -2.89
CA GLU A 38 2.26 4.84 -4.36
C GLU A 38 1.47 6.02 -4.93
N CYS A 39 1.44 7.12 -4.19
CA CYS A 39 0.74 8.35 -4.61
C CYS A 39 1.50 9.07 -5.72
N THR A 40 0.81 9.33 -6.81
CA THR A 40 1.35 10.01 -8.00
C THR A 40 0.66 11.32 -8.32
N GLN A 41 -0.26 11.77 -7.45
CA GLN A 41 -1.11 12.93 -7.71
C GLN A 41 -0.69 14.14 -6.89
N ASN A 42 -0.25 15.19 -7.57
CA ASN A 42 0.05 16.50 -6.97
C ASN A 42 -1.25 17.32 -6.78
N ILE A 43 -2.06 16.92 -5.82
CA ILE A 43 -3.32 17.56 -5.46
C ILE A 43 -3.29 18.03 -4.00
N PRO A 44 -4.11 19.02 -3.60
CA PRO A 44 -4.24 19.39 -2.18
C PRO A 44 -4.85 18.25 -1.37
N CYS A 45 -3.98 17.45 -0.72
CA CYS A 45 -4.42 16.25 -0.01
C CYS A 45 -3.40 15.86 1.07
N ASN A 46 -3.86 15.67 2.33
CA ASN A 46 -2.98 15.33 3.44
C ASN A 46 -3.52 14.31 4.46
N PRO A 47 -4.66 13.60 4.25
CA PRO A 47 -5.18 12.68 5.26
C PRO A 47 -4.19 11.63 5.74
N CYS A 48 -3.29 11.17 4.88
CA CYS A 48 -2.27 10.17 5.23
C CYS A 48 -1.28 10.70 6.28
N GLN A 49 -0.85 11.95 6.15
CA GLN A 49 0.02 12.61 7.12
C GLN A 49 -0.71 12.79 8.45
N ASP A 50 -1.93 13.32 8.41
CA ASP A 50 -2.73 13.61 9.63
C ASP A 50 -3.11 12.34 10.38
N ALA A 51 -3.35 11.23 9.67
CA ALA A 51 -3.67 9.94 10.27
C ALA A 51 -2.47 9.29 10.97
N CYS A 52 -1.25 9.61 10.57
CA CYS A 52 -0.05 8.95 11.10
C CYS A 52 0.45 9.60 12.38
N ARG A 53 -0.03 9.12 13.54
CA ARG A 53 0.38 9.63 14.85
C ARG A 53 1.87 9.44 15.18
N LYS A 54 2.57 8.59 14.43
CA LYS A 54 4.00 8.33 14.58
C LYS A 54 4.88 9.18 13.66
N GLY A 55 4.26 10.04 12.84
CA GLY A 55 4.99 10.90 11.93
C GLY A 55 5.75 10.16 10.84
N CYS A 56 5.28 8.97 10.45
CA CYS A 56 5.95 8.16 9.41
C CYS A 56 5.73 8.69 7.99
N ILE A 57 4.79 9.63 7.81
CA ILE A 57 4.41 10.16 6.51
C ILE A 57 4.44 11.69 6.58
N SER A 58 5.06 12.32 5.59
CA SER A 58 5.08 13.78 5.46
C SER A 58 4.84 14.20 4.03
N ILE A 59 4.04 15.25 3.85
CA ILE A 59 3.88 15.96 2.56
C ILE A 59 4.72 17.25 2.52
N GLY A 60 5.46 17.55 3.60
CA GLY A 60 6.24 18.78 3.70
C GLY A 60 5.37 20.03 3.89
N ALA A 61 5.88 21.17 3.45
CA ALA A 61 5.23 22.46 3.64
C ALA A 61 4.13 22.77 2.59
N ASN A 62 4.17 22.11 1.45
CA ASN A 62 3.23 22.35 0.36
C ASN A 62 2.22 21.19 0.29
N ILE A 63 0.94 21.53 0.48
CA ILE A 63 -0.15 20.54 0.49
C ILE A 63 -0.32 19.78 -0.84
N THR A 64 0.25 20.26 -1.93
CA THR A 64 0.23 19.57 -3.23
C THR A 64 1.45 18.72 -3.49
N SER A 65 2.41 18.67 -2.55
CA SER A 65 3.58 17.80 -2.68
C SER A 65 3.21 16.32 -2.51
N LEU A 66 3.95 15.44 -3.16
CA LEU A 66 3.77 14.02 -2.99
C LEU A 66 4.24 13.59 -1.59
N PRO A 67 3.50 12.67 -0.94
CA PRO A 67 3.90 12.17 0.37
C PRO A 67 5.19 11.35 0.30
N ILE A 68 6.00 11.49 1.34
CA ILE A 68 7.20 10.67 1.54
C ILE A 68 7.08 9.85 2.83
N ALA A 69 7.75 8.71 2.86
CA ALA A 69 7.95 7.97 4.11
C ALA A 69 9.15 8.57 4.85
N VAL A 70 8.92 9.03 6.08
CA VAL A 70 9.96 9.70 6.90
C VAL A 70 11.00 8.67 7.34
N GLU A 71 12.25 8.94 7.04
CA GLU A 71 13.36 8.08 7.43
C GLU A 71 13.52 8.07 8.96
N GLY A 72 13.77 6.89 9.52
CA GLY A 72 13.96 6.70 10.95
C GLY A 72 12.67 6.72 11.79
N ALA A 73 11.51 6.96 11.20
CA ALA A 73 10.24 6.88 11.91
C ALA A 73 9.78 5.43 12.08
N ASP A 74 9.33 5.08 13.29
CA ASP A 74 8.91 3.74 13.65
C ASP A 74 7.43 3.52 13.34
N CYS A 75 7.16 2.81 12.26
CA CYS A 75 5.80 2.37 11.92
C CYS A 75 5.32 1.30 12.89
N ILE A 76 4.17 1.54 13.53
CA ILE A 76 3.56 0.58 14.46
C ILE A 76 2.52 -0.34 13.81
N ASN A 77 2.46 -0.36 12.50
CA ASN A 77 1.53 -1.21 11.75
C ASN A 77 0.04 -1.00 12.12
N CYS A 78 -0.37 0.22 12.47
CA CYS A 78 -1.75 0.49 12.88
C CYS A 78 -2.74 0.54 11.71
N GLY A 79 -2.29 0.80 10.50
CA GLY A 79 -3.12 0.83 9.29
C GLY A 79 -3.93 2.11 9.07
N MET A 80 -3.84 3.10 9.94
CA MET A 80 -4.62 4.34 9.80
C MET A 80 -4.37 5.08 8.48
N CYS A 81 -3.12 5.12 8.03
CA CYS A 81 -2.77 5.75 6.75
C CYS A 81 -3.39 5.02 5.55
N VAL A 82 -3.42 3.69 5.60
CA VAL A 82 -4.04 2.86 4.56
C VAL A 82 -5.54 3.14 4.47
N ALA A 83 -6.23 3.13 5.62
CA ALA A 83 -7.66 3.39 5.70
C ALA A 83 -8.05 4.83 5.33
N SER A 84 -7.18 5.81 5.61
CA SER A 84 -7.46 7.23 5.41
C SER A 84 -7.18 7.71 3.99
N CYS A 85 -6.44 6.96 3.19
CA CYS A 85 -6.14 7.34 1.82
C CYS A 85 -7.33 7.09 0.89
N SER A 86 -8.00 8.16 0.47
CA SER A 86 -9.14 8.06 -0.46
C SER A 86 -8.76 7.52 -1.84
N GLY A 87 -7.50 7.69 -2.25
CA GLY A 87 -6.95 7.15 -3.49
C GLY A 87 -6.49 5.69 -3.40
N GLN A 88 -6.56 5.08 -2.21
CA GLN A 88 -6.12 3.70 -1.96
C GLN A 88 -4.68 3.43 -2.43
N ALA A 89 -3.80 4.41 -2.22
CA ALA A 89 -2.44 4.40 -2.72
C ALA A 89 -1.39 3.98 -1.67
N ILE A 90 -1.82 3.62 -0.46
CA ILE A 90 -0.91 3.27 0.64
C ILE A 90 -1.09 1.81 1.03
N PHE A 91 0.04 1.14 1.17
CA PHE A 91 0.13 -0.25 1.60
C PHE A 91 1.13 -0.35 2.75
N LEU A 92 0.89 -1.28 3.67
CA LEU A 92 1.90 -1.64 4.66
C LEU A 92 2.56 -2.94 4.21
N VAL A 93 3.85 -2.90 4.01
CA VAL A 93 4.61 -4.02 3.44
C VAL A 93 5.71 -4.45 4.39
N ASP A 94 5.81 -5.74 4.62
CA ASP A 94 7.00 -6.40 5.15
C ASP A 94 7.59 -7.24 4.02
N GLU A 95 8.71 -6.79 3.49
CA GLU A 95 9.31 -7.39 2.29
C GLU A 95 9.98 -8.74 2.58
N ASP A 96 10.24 -9.04 3.84
CA ASP A 96 10.93 -10.27 4.23
C ASP A 96 10.52 -10.72 5.64
N CYS A 97 9.60 -11.68 5.70
CA CYS A 97 9.17 -12.28 6.96
C CYS A 97 10.14 -13.33 7.52
N GLY A 98 11.27 -13.59 6.86
CA GLY A 98 12.30 -14.52 7.29
C GLY A 98 12.09 -15.98 6.87
N ASP A 99 10.97 -16.29 6.20
CA ASP A 99 10.59 -17.64 5.78
C ASP A 99 10.35 -17.77 4.26
N GLY A 100 10.87 -16.82 3.47
CA GLY A 100 10.66 -16.75 2.03
C GLY A 100 9.33 -16.12 1.63
N THR A 101 8.59 -15.58 2.58
CA THR A 101 7.33 -14.87 2.34
C THR A 101 7.44 -13.39 2.71
N ALA A 102 6.47 -12.64 2.24
CA ALA A 102 6.25 -11.23 2.57
C ALA A 102 4.78 -11.01 2.91
N THR A 103 4.47 -9.92 3.59
CA THR A 103 3.09 -9.51 3.85
C THR A 103 2.79 -8.15 3.23
N VAL A 104 1.57 -8.02 2.74
CA VAL A 104 1.05 -6.77 2.19
C VAL A 104 -0.30 -6.49 2.82
N THR A 105 -0.43 -5.35 3.49
CA THR A 105 -1.71 -4.86 4.01
C THR A 105 -2.26 -3.84 3.03
N LEU A 106 -3.49 -4.05 2.62
CA LEU A 106 -4.17 -3.26 1.60
C LEU A 106 -5.58 -2.88 2.04
N PRO A 107 -6.16 -1.79 1.50
CA PRO A 107 -7.57 -1.48 1.70
C PRO A 107 -8.42 -2.47 0.89
N TYR A 108 -9.45 -3.02 1.51
CA TYR A 108 -10.32 -4.02 0.90
C TYR A 108 -11.79 -3.62 1.06
N GLU A 109 -12.46 -3.35 -0.06
CA GLU A 109 -13.81 -2.79 -0.08
C GLU A 109 -14.87 -3.79 -0.59
N PHE A 110 -14.49 -5.02 -0.88
CA PHE A 110 -15.40 -6.04 -1.41
C PHE A 110 -16.05 -6.86 -0.31
N LEU A 111 -17.26 -7.31 -0.56
CA LEU A 111 -18.03 -8.21 0.32
C LEU A 111 -18.36 -9.51 -0.42
N PRO A 112 -18.43 -10.64 0.29
CA PRO A 112 -18.12 -10.80 1.72
C PRO A 112 -16.63 -10.64 2.01
N LEU A 113 -16.32 -10.19 3.23
CA LEU A 113 -14.91 -10.11 3.66
C LEU A 113 -14.33 -11.52 3.79
N PRO A 114 -13.11 -11.77 3.26
CA PRO A 114 -12.43 -13.03 3.48
C PRO A 114 -12.11 -13.23 4.96
N VAL A 115 -12.04 -14.47 5.40
CA VAL A 115 -11.59 -14.81 6.74
C VAL A 115 -10.11 -15.17 6.74
N GLU A 116 -9.48 -15.06 7.91
CA GLU A 116 -8.10 -15.49 8.12
C GLU A 116 -7.90 -16.95 7.67
N GLY A 117 -6.80 -17.21 6.99
CA GLY A 117 -6.49 -18.51 6.41
C GLY A 117 -7.08 -18.77 5.02
N THR A 118 -7.92 -17.87 4.50
CA THR A 118 -8.47 -18.00 3.15
C THR A 118 -7.33 -17.98 2.13
N LYS A 119 -7.27 -19.01 1.31
CA LYS A 119 -6.33 -19.08 0.19
C LYS A 119 -6.95 -18.46 -1.06
N GLY A 120 -6.11 -17.80 -1.83
CA GLY A 120 -6.54 -17.10 -3.02
C GLY A 120 -5.36 -16.71 -3.89
N LYS A 121 -5.55 -15.67 -4.67
CA LYS A 121 -4.56 -15.16 -5.62
C LYS A 121 -4.18 -13.72 -5.29
N GLY A 122 -2.88 -13.44 -5.38
CA GLY A 122 -2.38 -12.07 -5.39
C GLY A 122 -2.48 -11.49 -6.80
N LEU A 123 -3.00 -10.27 -6.89
CA LEU A 123 -3.13 -9.55 -8.15
C LEU A 123 -2.13 -8.41 -8.21
N GLY A 124 -1.58 -8.19 -9.39
CA GLY A 124 -0.77 -7.02 -9.70
C GLY A 124 -1.61 -5.75 -9.85
N ARG A 125 -0.95 -4.62 -10.10
CA ARG A 125 -1.60 -3.31 -10.31
C ARG A 125 -2.48 -3.27 -11.55
N ASP A 126 -2.23 -4.15 -12.50
CA ASP A 126 -3.05 -4.35 -13.71
C ASP A 126 -4.24 -5.28 -13.50
N GLY A 127 -4.45 -5.77 -12.27
CA GLY A 127 -5.53 -6.70 -11.93
C GLY A 127 -5.30 -8.15 -12.34
N LYS A 128 -4.15 -8.48 -12.91
CA LYS A 128 -3.83 -9.86 -13.30
C LYS A 128 -3.30 -10.68 -12.13
N VAL A 129 -3.62 -11.95 -12.13
CA VAL A 129 -3.07 -12.92 -11.16
C VAL A 129 -1.57 -13.06 -11.39
N ILE A 130 -0.78 -12.90 -10.33
CA ILE A 130 0.68 -13.01 -10.39
C ILE A 130 1.27 -14.02 -9.42
N CYS A 131 0.56 -14.36 -8.35
CA CYS A 131 1.04 -15.32 -7.35
C CYS A 131 -0.10 -15.93 -6.57
N ASP A 132 0.22 -16.94 -5.78
CA ASP A 132 -0.68 -17.43 -4.72
C ASP A 132 -0.61 -16.48 -3.51
N ALA A 133 -1.71 -16.38 -2.78
CA ALA A 133 -1.80 -15.55 -1.60
C ALA A 133 -2.67 -16.21 -0.54
N GLU A 134 -2.44 -15.86 0.71
CA GLU A 134 -3.23 -16.32 1.85
C GLU A 134 -3.55 -15.13 2.76
N VAL A 135 -4.79 -15.05 3.22
CA VAL A 135 -5.23 -14.02 4.15
C VAL A 135 -4.63 -14.28 5.53
N VAL A 136 -3.83 -13.35 6.02
CA VAL A 136 -3.25 -13.37 7.38
C VAL A 136 -4.20 -12.76 8.39
N SER A 137 -4.81 -11.62 8.05
CA SER A 137 -5.78 -10.94 8.90
C SER A 137 -6.70 -10.03 8.10
N VAL A 138 -7.89 -9.79 8.64
CA VAL A 138 -8.81 -8.76 8.14
C VAL A 138 -9.24 -7.92 9.35
N LYS A 139 -9.06 -6.60 9.25
CA LYS A 139 -9.42 -5.66 10.32
C LYS A 139 -10.47 -4.68 9.82
N SER A 140 -11.58 -4.62 10.55
CA SER A 140 -12.67 -3.66 10.32
C SER A 140 -12.92 -2.89 11.62
N LEU A 141 -12.14 -1.84 11.82
CA LEU A 141 -12.21 -1.02 13.03
C LEU A 141 -13.09 0.21 12.80
N LYS A 142 -13.77 0.67 13.86
CA LYS A 142 -14.53 1.92 13.80
C LYS A 142 -13.68 3.11 13.35
N ALA A 143 -12.40 3.14 13.74
CA ALA A 143 -11.45 4.18 13.37
C ALA A 143 -11.10 4.18 11.86
N PHE A 144 -11.36 3.09 11.16
CA PHE A 144 -11.18 2.98 9.71
C PHE A 144 -12.41 3.41 8.91
N ASP A 145 -13.44 3.89 9.63
CA ASP A 145 -14.76 4.18 9.08
C ASP A 145 -15.35 2.93 8.41
N LYS A 146 -15.59 2.94 7.14
CA LYS A 146 -16.15 1.80 6.38
C LYS A 146 -15.10 0.96 5.65
N THR A 147 -13.84 1.35 5.70
CA THR A 147 -12.75 0.63 5.04
C THR A 147 -12.29 -0.55 5.89
N SER A 148 -12.16 -1.71 5.27
CA SER A 148 -11.52 -2.87 5.88
C SER A 148 -10.07 -2.99 5.38
N LEU A 149 -9.18 -3.44 6.26
CA LEU A 149 -7.79 -3.72 5.91
C LEU A 149 -7.55 -5.21 5.87
N LEU A 150 -7.09 -5.69 4.73
CA LEU A 150 -6.72 -7.08 4.53
C LEU A 150 -5.20 -7.19 4.47
N THR A 151 -4.63 -8.08 5.27
CA THR A 151 -3.22 -8.44 5.18
C THR A 151 -3.12 -9.81 4.54
N MET A 152 -2.41 -9.88 3.42
CA MET A 152 -2.13 -11.13 2.71
C MET A 152 -0.66 -11.50 2.81
N ARG A 153 -0.39 -12.79 2.82
CA ARG A 153 0.96 -13.36 2.68
C ARG A 153 1.16 -13.79 1.25
N VAL A 154 2.29 -13.41 0.68
CA VAL A 154 2.70 -13.73 -0.69
C VAL A 154 4.15 -14.20 -0.70
N PRO A 155 4.63 -14.89 -1.75
CA PRO A 155 6.06 -15.14 -1.90
C PRO A 155 6.86 -13.85 -1.86
N LYS A 156 8.04 -13.88 -1.26
CA LYS A 156 8.90 -12.70 -1.02
C LYS A 156 9.13 -11.86 -2.28
N GLU A 157 9.35 -12.50 -3.43
CA GLU A 157 9.57 -11.81 -4.71
C GLU A 157 8.39 -10.96 -5.20
N TYR A 158 7.19 -11.16 -4.63
CA TYR A 158 5.99 -10.42 -4.99
C TYR A 158 5.62 -9.32 -3.99
N ALA A 159 6.44 -9.07 -2.98
CA ALA A 159 6.17 -8.06 -1.94
C ALA A 159 5.82 -6.68 -2.51
N MET A 160 6.53 -6.23 -3.54
CA MET A 160 6.32 -4.94 -4.18
C MET A 160 5.48 -5.02 -5.46
N LYS A 161 5.01 -6.21 -5.82
CA LYS A 161 4.23 -6.46 -7.05
C LYS A 161 2.77 -6.75 -6.77
N ALA A 162 2.47 -7.55 -5.75
CA ALA A 162 1.10 -7.90 -5.38
C ALA A 162 0.43 -6.73 -4.63
N ARG A 163 -0.73 -6.30 -5.11
CA ARG A 163 -1.46 -5.15 -4.56
C ARG A 163 -2.92 -5.41 -4.30
N PHE A 164 -3.43 -6.57 -4.64
CA PHE A 164 -4.81 -6.96 -4.34
C PHE A 164 -4.93 -8.47 -4.09
N PHE A 165 -5.99 -8.85 -3.39
CA PHE A 165 -6.31 -10.24 -3.07
C PHE A 165 -7.62 -10.65 -3.75
N LYS A 166 -7.63 -11.79 -4.40
CA LYS A 166 -8.81 -12.43 -4.98
C LYS A 166 -9.02 -13.81 -4.33
N ALA A 167 -10.14 -13.98 -3.64
CA ALA A 167 -10.54 -15.30 -3.16
C ALA A 167 -10.82 -16.25 -4.34
N VAL A 168 -10.50 -17.51 -4.15
CA VAL A 168 -10.70 -18.57 -5.16
C VAL A 168 -11.90 -19.41 -4.79
#